data_7e1236cba04bcfcf0cb2aef28c4c119c
#
_entry.id   7e1236cba04bcfcf0cb2aef28c4c119c
#
_cell.length_a   1.000
_cell.length_b   1.000
_cell.length_c   1.000
_cell.angle_alpha   90.00
_cell.angle_beta   90.00
_cell.angle_gamma   90.00
#
_symmetry.space_group_name_H-M   'P 1'
#
loop_
_entity.id
_entity.type
_entity.pdbx_description
1 polymer ?
#
loop_
_entity_poly.entity_id
_entity_poly.type
_entity_poly.pdbx_seq_one_letter_code
_entity_poly.pdbx_strand_id
1 'polypeptide(L)'
;HFIEIDEATDGTKYLIIHSGSRNLGKQVAELYQKLAINLNRGFGEYLKKRDEIISSYKEQGRRSEIQSALKQLQWQVSESPVSIPEDLCYLEGKYLEDYLHDVEICQVFARRSREKMAEIILERTRMNGCDAFHTIHNYIDTDEMILRKGAIAAHKGERVLIPINMKDGSILAIGKGNPEWNYSAPHGAGRIMSRTKAKNELNLDEYKQAMKGIYTTSANENTLDEAPMAYKSQESIIDVIRESVYIIDVMKPIYNFKASE
;
A
#
# COMPACT_ATOMS: atom_id res chain seq x y z
N HIS A 1 3.87 -2.61 9.42
CA HIS A 1 2.63 -2.33 10.15
C HIS A 1 2.95 -1.95 11.58
N PHE A 2 2.24 -0.95 12.12
CA PHE A 2 2.50 -0.49 13.48
C PHE A 2 1.24 0.09 14.13
N ILE A 3 1.27 0.14 15.46
CA ILE A 3 0.34 0.87 16.30
C ILE A 3 1.19 1.79 17.16
N GLU A 4 0.86 3.07 17.19
CA GLU A 4 1.64 4.10 17.88
C GLU A 4 0.70 5.04 18.63
N ILE A 5 1.15 5.56 19.76
CA ILE A 5 0.51 6.69 20.43
C ILE A 5 1.52 7.81 20.45
N ASP A 6 1.17 8.87 19.74
CA ASP A 6 1.95 10.10 19.68
C ASP A 6 1.30 11.19 20.55
N GLU A 7 2.11 12.05 21.12
CA GLU A 7 1.67 13.20 21.88
C GLU A 7 2.04 14.49 21.14
N ALA A 8 1.04 15.32 20.88
CA ALA A 8 1.19 16.64 20.31
C ALA A 8 1.72 17.65 21.33
N THR A 9 2.15 18.82 20.87
CA THR A 9 2.72 19.89 21.72
C THR A 9 1.72 20.45 22.73
N ASP A 10 0.43 20.35 22.46
CA ASP A 10 -0.66 20.74 23.38
C ASP A 10 -1.08 19.63 24.37
N GLY A 11 -0.41 18.46 24.34
CA GLY A 11 -0.72 17.30 25.17
C GLY A 11 -1.82 16.39 24.62
N THR A 12 -2.39 16.70 23.46
CA THR A 12 -3.35 15.82 22.79
C THR A 12 -2.66 14.54 22.35
N LYS A 13 -3.31 13.39 22.58
CA LYS A 13 -2.78 12.08 22.20
C LYS A 13 -3.49 11.54 20.95
N TYR A 14 -2.70 11.01 20.04
CA TYR A 14 -3.15 10.43 18.79
C TYR A 14 -2.85 8.94 18.73
N LEU A 15 -3.89 8.11 18.64
CA LEU A 15 -3.75 6.68 18.32
C LEU A 15 -3.59 6.51 16.81
N ILE A 16 -2.43 6.05 16.39
CA ILE A 16 -2.07 5.86 14.99
C ILE A 16 -2.04 4.36 14.69
N ILE A 17 -2.79 3.92 13.67
CA ILE A 17 -2.84 2.53 13.22
C ILE A 17 -2.45 2.46 11.76
N HIS A 18 -1.28 1.87 11.49
CA HIS A 18 -0.77 1.67 10.14
C HIS A 18 -0.95 0.22 9.68
N SER A 19 -2.00 -0.01 8.90
CA SER A 19 -2.29 -1.32 8.28
C SER A 19 -3.00 -1.14 6.95
N GLY A 20 -2.72 -2.03 6.00
CA GLY A 20 -3.30 -2.04 4.65
C GLY A 20 -4.27 -3.21 4.44
N SER A 21 -4.55 -3.52 3.17
CA SER A 21 -5.44 -4.61 2.74
C SER A 21 -4.85 -6.01 2.93
N ARG A 22 -3.60 -6.12 3.36
CA ARG A 22 -2.90 -7.37 3.69
C ARG A 22 -2.97 -8.38 2.55
N ASN A 23 -3.25 -9.65 2.90
CA ASN A 23 -3.28 -10.75 1.94
C ASN A 23 -4.37 -10.58 0.86
N LEU A 24 -5.50 -9.92 1.18
CA LEU A 24 -6.55 -9.66 0.19
C LEU A 24 -6.02 -8.84 -1.00
N GLY A 25 -5.43 -7.68 -0.71
CA GLY A 25 -4.88 -6.83 -1.78
C GLY A 25 -3.73 -7.47 -2.54
N LYS A 26 -2.91 -8.31 -1.86
CA LYS A 26 -1.87 -9.09 -2.54
C LYS A 26 -2.46 -10.07 -3.53
N GLN A 27 -3.48 -10.84 -3.15
CA GLN A 27 -4.14 -11.80 -4.03
C GLN A 27 -4.79 -11.11 -5.24
N VAL A 28 -5.46 -9.97 -5.02
CA VAL A 28 -6.05 -9.17 -6.10
C VAL A 28 -4.96 -8.70 -7.08
N ALA A 29 -3.88 -8.12 -6.58
CA ALA A 29 -2.78 -7.67 -7.42
C ALA A 29 -2.15 -8.81 -8.23
N GLU A 30 -1.89 -9.97 -7.62
CA GLU A 30 -1.33 -11.14 -8.30
C GLU A 30 -2.29 -11.72 -9.36
N LEU A 31 -3.61 -11.72 -9.08
CA LEU A 31 -4.62 -12.17 -10.03
C LEU A 31 -4.61 -11.30 -11.29
N TYR A 32 -4.68 -9.98 -11.12
CA TYR A 32 -4.74 -9.05 -12.25
C TYR A 32 -3.40 -8.92 -12.97
N GLN A 33 -2.26 -9.08 -12.29
CA GLN A 33 -0.96 -9.18 -12.95
C GLN A 33 -0.89 -10.41 -13.88
N LYS A 34 -1.32 -11.58 -13.41
CA LYS A 34 -1.41 -12.78 -14.24
C LYS A 34 -2.37 -12.61 -15.41
N LEU A 35 -3.51 -11.98 -15.18
CA LEU A 35 -4.48 -11.69 -16.24
C LEU A 35 -3.88 -10.76 -17.28
N ALA A 36 -3.19 -9.68 -16.87
CA ALA A 36 -2.52 -8.76 -17.77
C ALA A 36 -1.48 -9.49 -18.64
N ILE A 37 -0.63 -10.31 -18.04
CA ILE A 37 0.37 -11.12 -18.78
C ILE A 37 -0.33 -12.02 -19.79
N ASN A 38 -1.38 -12.74 -19.42
CA ASN A 38 -2.11 -13.63 -20.31
C ASN A 38 -2.76 -12.87 -21.48
N LEU A 39 -3.39 -11.73 -21.21
CA LEU A 39 -4.02 -10.90 -22.26
C LEU A 39 -2.97 -10.37 -23.25
N ASN A 40 -1.81 -9.93 -22.76
CA ASN A 40 -0.70 -9.46 -23.61
C ASN A 40 0.01 -10.61 -24.35
N ARG A 41 -0.23 -11.87 -23.96
CA ARG A 41 0.15 -13.10 -24.72
C ARG A 41 -0.89 -13.52 -25.76
N GLY A 42 -1.96 -12.77 -25.95
CA GLY A 42 -3.01 -13.10 -26.95
C GLY A 42 -4.17 -13.92 -26.39
N PHE A 43 -4.36 -13.98 -25.06
CA PHE A 43 -5.49 -14.71 -24.46
C PHE A 43 -6.86 -14.18 -24.91
N GLY A 44 -6.97 -12.89 -25.23
CA GLY A 44 -8.19 -12.31 -25.79
C GLY A 44 -8.54 -12.90 -27.17
N GLU A 45 -7.54 -13.13 -28.02
CA GLU A 45 -7.71 -13.82 -29.30
C GLU A 45 -8.03 -15.31 -29.09
N TYR A 46 -7.41 -15.93 -28.11
CA TYR A 46 -7.73 -17.30 -27.71
C TYR A 46 -9.22 -17.47 -27.39
N LEU A 47 -9.80 -16.58 -26.58
CA LEU A 47 -11.22 -16.64 -26.23
C LEU A 47 -12.11 -16.54 -27.45
N LYS A 48 -11.83 -15.62 -28.38
CA LYS A 48 -12.56 -15.51 -29.66
C LYS A 48 -12.47 -16.79 -30.49
N LYS A 49 -11.25 -17.25 -30.73
CA LYS A 49 -11.00 -18.49 -31.48
C LYS A 49 -11.61 -19.72 -30.81
N ARG A 50 -11.61 -19.77 -29.49
CA ARG A 50 -12.28 -20.83 -28.71
C ARG A 50 -13.77 -20.89 -29.03
N ASP A 51 -14.43 -19.74 -28.97
CA ASP A 51 -15.88 -19.68 -29.20
C ASP A 51 -16.23 -19.99 -30.66
N GLU A 52 -15.40 -19.54 -31.62
CA GLU A 52 -15.50 -19.92 -33.02
C GLU A 52 -15.34 -21.42 -33.24
N ILE A 53 -14.33 -22.06 -32.65
CA ILE A 53 -14.12 -23.50 -32.72
C ILE A 53 -15.33 -24.25 -32.16
N ILE A 54 -15.81 -23.84 -30.99
CA ILE A 54 -16.96 -24.50 -30.34
C ILE A 54 -18.19 -24.41 -31.24
N SER A 55 -18.49 -23.26 -31.79
CA SER A 55 -19.65 -23.05 -32.65
C SER A 55 -19.53 -23.85 -33.96
N SER A 56 -18.40 -23.72 -34.66
CA SER A 56 -18.14 -24.40 -35.91
C SER A 56 -18.17 -25.91 -35.79
N TYR A 57 -17.51 -26.48 -34.79
CA TYR A 57 -17.51 -27.93 -34.57
C TYR A 57 -18.87 -28.46 -34.11
N LYS A 58 -19.69 -27.68 -33.41
CA LYS A 58 -21.07 -28.05 -33.10
C LYS A 58 -21.94 -28.09 -34.34
N GLU A 59 -21.83 -27.07 -35.21
CA GLU A 59 -22.57 -26.99 -36.48
C GLU A 59 -22.22 -28.14 -37.41
N GLN A 60 -20.94 -28.52 -37.43
CA GLN A 60 -20.43 -29.65 -38.24
C GLN A 60 -20.69 -31.03 -37.60
N GLY A 61 -21.32 -31.13 -36.45
CA GLY A 61 -21.56 -32.38 -35.75
C GLY A 61 -20.32 -33.01 -35.10
N ARG A 62 -19.17 -32.34 -35.08
CA ARG A 62 -17.85 -32.82 -34.61
C ARG A 62 -17.58 -32.56 -33.13
N ARG A 63 -18.59 -32.73 -32.29
CA ARG A 63 -18.51 -32.37 -30.85
C ARG A 63 -17.41 -33.11 -30.09
N SER A 64 -17.10 -34.36 -30.46
CA SER A 64 -16.05 -35.15 -29.83
C SER A 64 -14.62 -34.60 -30.02
N GLU A 65 -14.42 -33.79 -31.04
CA GLU A 65 -13.11 -33.22 -31.41
C GLU A 65 -12.86 -31.83 -30.75
N ILE A 66 -13.89 -31.21 -30.17
CA ILE A 66 -13.78 -29.88 -29.57
C ILE A 66 -12.67 -29.82 -28.53
N GLN A 67 -12.60 -30.80 -27.62
CA GLN A 67 -11.59 -30.81 -26.55
C GLN A 67 -10.16 -30.87 -27.08
N SER A 68 -9.90 -31.67 -28.10
CA SER A 68 -8.57 -31.75 -28.69
C SER A 68 -8.17 -30.45 -29.42
N ALA A 69 -9.12 -29.85 -30.15
CA ALA A 69 -8.90 -28.57 -30.82
C ALA A 69 -8.62 -27.43 -29.84
N LEU A 70 -9.38 -27.37 -28.73
CA LEU A 70 -9.15 -26.39 -27.66
C LEU A 70 -7.81 -26.58 -26.96
N LYS A 71 -7.39 -27.83 -26.74
CA LYS A 71 -6.10 -28.16 -26.12
C LYS A 71 -4.93 -27.67 -27.00
N GLN A 72 -5.04 -27.86 -28.31
CA GLN A 72 -4.06 -27.39 -29.28
C GLN A 72 -4.00 -25.86 -29.35
N LEU A 73 -5.15 -25.19 -29.35
CA LEU A 73 -5.23 -23.73 -29.30
C LEU A 73 -4.61 -23.16 -28.00
N GLN A 74 -4.91 -23.77 -26.87
CA GLN A 74 -4.35 -23.36 -25.56
C GLN A 74 -2.83 -23.50 -25.53
N TRP A 75 -2.29 -24.58 -26.09
CA TRP A 75 -0.84 -24.77 -26.19
C TRP A 75 -0.19 -23.70 -27.05
N GLN A 76 -0.76 -23.37 -28.22
CA GLN A 76 -0.26 -22.30 -29.09
C GLN A 76 -0.18 -20.94 -28.39
N VAL A 77 -1.18 -20.59 -27.54
CA VAL A 77 -1.19 -19.34 -26.81
C VAL A 77 -0.17 -19.35 -25.66
N SER A 78 -0.01 -20.48 -24.96
CA SER A 78 0.96 -20.59 -23.86
C SER A 78 2.42 -20.46 -24.32
N GLU A 79 2.72 -20.84 -25.56
CA GLU A 79 4.05 -20.72 -26.18
C GLU A 79 4.28 -19.36 -26.86
N SER A 80 3.25 -18.50 -26.93
CA SER A 80 3.40 -17.17 -27.55
C SER A 80 4.28 -16.27 -26.68
N PRO A 81 5.33 -15.66 -27.22
CA PRO A 81 6.17 -14.73 -26.46
C PRO A 81 5.37 -13.47 -26.10
N VAL A 82 5.59 -12.94 -24.91
CA VAL A 82 5.06 -11.64 -24.52
C VAL A 82 5.86 -10.55 -25.25
N SER A 83 5.18 -9.64 -25.91
CA SER A 83 5.82 -8.56 -26.69
C SER A 83 6.45 -7.47 -25.82
N ILE A 84 6.05 -7.38 -24.54
CA ILE A 84 6.54 -6.43 -23.55
C ILE A 84 6.97 -7.19 -22.29
N PRO A 85 7.86 -6.64 -21.46
CA PRO A 85 8.22 -7.25 -20.16
C PRO A 85 6.98 -7.55 -19.31
N GLU A 86 6.98 -8.68 -18.60
CA GLU A 86 5.84 -9.12 -17.77
C GLU A 86 5.40 -8.07 -16.74
N ASP A 87 6.37 -7.35 -16.16
CA ASP A 87 6.12 -6.27 -15.19
C ASP A 87 5.45 -5.04 -15.79
N LEU A 88 5.44 -4.92 -17.14
CA LEU A 88 4.82 -3.81 -17.88
C LEU A 88 3.55 -4.24 -18.60
N CYS A 89 3.10 -5.49 -18.45
CA CYS A 89 1.83 -5.94 -18.99
C CYS A 89 0.67 -5.16 -18.36
N TYR A 90 -0.31 -4.81 -19.14
CA TYR A 90 -1.38 -3.89 -18.76
C TYR A 90 -2.77 -4.46 -19.03
N LEU A 91 -3.76 -3.83 -18.43
CA LEU A 91 -5.19 -4.12 -18.58
C LEU A 91 -5.87 -2.96 -19.31
N GLU A 92 -6.89 -3.27 -20.11
CA GLU A 92 -7.71 -2.30 -20.81
C GLU A 92 -9.21 -2.67 -20.74
N GLY A 93 -10.07 -1.69 -21.04
CA GLY A 93 -11.51 -1.86 -21.14
C GLY A 93 -12.08 -2.49 -19.86
N LYS A 94 -12.96 -3.47 -20.03
CA LYS A 94 -13.66 -4.12 -18.90
C LYS A 94 -12.71 -4.71 -17.86
N TYR A 95 -11.57 -5.27 -18.25
CA TYR A 95 -10.63 -5.85 -17.29
C TYR A 95 -9.96 -4.79 -16.41
N LEU A 96 -9.73 -3.60 -16.94
CA LEU A 96 -9.26 -2.47 -16.15
C LEU A 96 -10.37 -1.99 -15.19
N GLU A 97 -11.61 -1.89 -15.64
CA GLU A 97 -12.76 -1.51 -14.80
C GLU A 97 -12.94 -2.51 -13.65
N ASP A 98 -12.92 -3.81 -13.92
CA ASP A 98 -13.02 -4.87 -12.91
C ASP A 98 -11.87 -4.77 -11.90
N TYR A 99 -10.64 -4.50 -12.36
CA TYR A 99 -9.48 -4.31 -11.47
C TYR A 99 -9.65 -3.10 -10.56
N LEU A 100 -10.06 -1.96 -11.10
CA LEU A 100 -10.27 -0.73 -10.31
C LEU A 100 -11.35 -0.94 -9.25
N HIS A 101 -12.44 -1.61 -9.61
CA HIS A 101 -13.49 -1.99 -8.66
C HIS A 101 -12.96 -2.88 -7.52
N ASP A 102 -12.18 -3.90 -7.83
CA ASP A 102 -11.60 -4.79 -6.81
C ASP A 102 -10.55 -4.06 -5.94
N VAL A 103 -9.83 -3.09 -6.50
CA VAL A 103 -8.95 -2.19 -5.74
C VAL A 103 -9.76 -1.37 -4.72
N GLU A 104 -10.91 -0.81 -5.09
CA GLU A 104 -11.80 -0.10 -4.17
C GLU A 104 -12.28 -0.99 -3.04
N ILE A 105 -12.68 -2.22 -3.34
CA ILE A 105 -13.05 -3.21 -2.30
C ILE A 105 -11.88 -3.42 -1.31
N CYS A 106 -10.66 -3.56 -1.82
CA CYS A 106 -9.47 -3.70 -0.98
C CYS A 106 -9.21 -2.47 -0.10
N GLN A 107 -9.45 -1.26 -0.62
CA GLN A 107 -9.30 -0.02 0.12
C GLN A 107 -10.35 0.10 1.24
N VAL A 108 -11.62 -0.22 0.92
CA VAL A 108 -12.71 -0.26 1.91
C VAL A 108 -12.41 -1.29 3.01
N PHE A 109 -11.96 -2.49 2.63
CA PHE A 109 -11.54 -3.52 3.59
C PHE A 109 -10.44 -3.02 4.53
N ALA A 110 -9.39 -2.39 3.97
CA ALA A 110 -8.28 -1.86 4.76
C ALA A 110 -8.74 -0.76 5.74
N ARG A 111 -9.63 0.13 5.28
CA ARG A 111 -10.23 1.16 6.13
C ARG A 111 -11.03 0.54 7.28
N ARG A 112 -11.96 -0.37 6.99
CA ARG A 112 -12.78 -1.06 7.99
C ARG A 112 -11.95 -1.85 8.99
N SER A 113 -10.86 -2.48 8.52
CA SER A 113 -9.92 -3.19 9.38
C SER A 113 -9.25 -2.25 10.39
N ARG A 114 -8.77 -1.07 9.96
CA ARG A 114 -8.19 -0.08 10.88
C ARG A 114 -9.22 0.49 11.85
N GLU A 115 -10.43 0.80 11.40
CA GLU A 115 -11.55 1.24 12.25
C GLU A 115 -11.83 0.22 13.35
N LYS A 116 -11.90 -1.08 12.98
CA LYS A 116 -12.15 -2.16 13.95
C LYS A 116 -10.98 -2.37 14.92
N MET A 117 -9.74 -2.22 14.45
CA MET A 117 -8.57 -2.23 15.34
C MET A 117 -8.65 -1.09 16.35
N ALA A 118 -8.98 0.13 15.92
CA ALA A 118 -9.13 1.28 16.81
C ALA A 118 -10.22 1.06 17.86
N GLU A 119 -11.40 0.60 17.44
CA GLU A 119 -12.52 0.26 18.33
C GLU A 119 -12.09 -0.72 19.42
N ILE A 120 -11.46 -1.84 19.04
CA ILE A 120 -11.00 -2.86 19.99
C ILE A 120 -9.95 -2.30 20.97
N ILE A 121 -9.00 -1.50 20.47
CA ILE A 121 -7.96 -0.91 21.30
C ILE A 121 -8.59 0.05 22.32
N LEU A 122 -9.42 0.98 21.86
CA LEU A 122 -10.08 1.97 22.72
C LEU A 122 -10.95 1.29 23.80
N GLU A 123 -11.74 0.28 23.42
CA GLU A 123 -12.56 -0.50 24.35
C GLU A 123 -11.71 -1.21 25.41
N ARG A 124 -10.66 -1.93 24.99
CA ARG A 124 -9.80 -2.71 25.88
C ARG A 124 -8.96 -1.85 26.82
N THR A 125 -8.54 -0.70 26.35
CA THR A 125 -7.74 0.26 27.15
C THR A 125 -8.60 1.23 27.93
N ARG A 126 -9.93 1.24 27.75
CA ARG A 126 -10.87 2.21 28.32
C ARG A 126 -10.52 3.66 27.96
N MET A 127 -9.92 3.86 26.78
CA MET A 127 -9.65 5.18 26.24
C MET A 127 -10.86 5.66 25.44
N ASN A 128 -11.08 6.97 25.41
CA ASN A 128 -12.12 7.59 24.59
C ASN A 128 -11.47 8.29 23.40
N GLY A 129 -11.89 7.93 22.18
CA GLY A 129 -11.57 8.65 20.96
C GLY A 129 -12.70 9.61 20.61
N CYS A 130 -12.37 10.83 20.20
CA CYS A 130 -13.36 11.87 19.86
C CYS A 130 -13.40 12.22 18.38
N ASP A 131 -12.33 11.97 17.64
CA ASP A 131 -12.22 12.28 16.21
C ASP A 131 -11.26 11.31 15.53
N ALA A 132 -11.47 11.04 14.23
CA ALA A 132 -10.62 10.16 13.45
C ALA A 132 -10.55 10.62 12.00
N PHE A 133 -9.42 10.39 11.35
CA PHE A 133 -9.25 10.57 9.91
C PHE A 133 -8.35 9.47 9.33
N HIS A 134 -8.36 9.33 8.01
CA HIS A 134 -7.57 8.34 7.30
C HIS A 134 -6.62 9.01 6.34
N THR A 135 -5.37 8.55 6.36
CA THR A 135 -4.37 8.86 5.34
C THR A 135 -3.97 7.56 4.67
N ILE A 136 -4.02 7.51 3.36
CA ILE A 136 -3.77 6.29 2.58
C ILE A 136 -2.57 6.51 1.67
N HIS A 137 -1.69 5.53 1.58
CA HIS A 137 -0.55 5.56 0.66
C HIS A 137 -0.46 4.24 -0.12
N ASN A 138 0.28 4.24 -1.24
CA ASN A 138 0.41 3.10 -2.14
C ASN A 138 -0.97 2.60 -2.61
N TYR A 139 -1.71 3.46 -3.26
CA TYR A 139 -3.07 3.18 -3.72
C TYR A 139 -3.36 3.87 -5.07
N ILE A 140 -4.44 3.47 -5.70
CA ILE A 140 -5.01 4.14 -6.87
C ILE A 140 -6.19 4.98 -6.38
N ASP A 141 -6.14 6.27 -6.62
CA ASP A 141 -7.28 7.15 -6.50
C ASP A 141 -8.13 6.95 -7.75
N THR A 142 -9.24 6.25 -7.59
CA THR A 142 -10.10 5.86 -8.72
C THR A 142 -10.97 7.01 -9.22
N ASP A 143 -11.20 8.02 -8.41
CA ASP A 143 -11.96 9.21 -8.80
C ASP A 143 -11.10 10.16 -9.66
N GLU A 144 -9.85 10.36 -9.27
CA GLU A 144 -8.90 11.24 -9.96
C GLU A 144 -7.99 10.49 -10.94
N MET A 145 -8.01 9.17 -10.94
CA MET A 145 -7.11 8.29 -11.71
C MET A 145 -5.62 8.59 -11.43
N ILE A 146 -5.29 8.83 -10.17
CA ILE A 146 -3.92 9.08 -9.71
C ILE A 146 -3.38 7.86 -8.98
N LEU A 147 -2.28 7.29 -9.47
CA LEU A 147 -1.52 6.26 -8.76
C LEU A 147 -0.52 6.92 -7.80
N ARG A 148 -0.70 6.72 -6.50
CA ARG A 148 0.22 7.19 -5.47
C ARG A 148 1.09 6.05 -4.96
N LYS A 149 2.40 6.15 -5.16
CA LYS A 149 3.40 5.20 -4.66
C LYS A 149 4.41 5.94 -3.79
N GLY A 150 4.46 5.61 -2.50
CA GLY A 150 5.28 6.37 -1.54
C GLY A 150 4.76 7.80 -1.27
N ALA A 151 3.50 8.06 -1.61
CA ALA A 151 2.84 9.34 -1.48
C ALA A 151 1.43 9.16 -0.93
N ILE A 152 0.90 10.22 -0.33
CA ILE A 152 -0.47 10.36 0.18
C ILE A 152 -1.19 11.48 -0.56
N ALA A 153 -2.52 11.47 -0.56
CA ALA A 153 -3.29 12.65 -0.97
C ALA A 153 -3.05 13.79 0.02
N ALA A 154 -3.02 15.03 -0.49
CA ALA A 154 -2.84 16.26 0.29
C ALA A 154 -3.61 17.42 -0.38
N HIS A 155 -4.91 17.18 -0.61
CA HIS A 155 -5.79 18.20 -1.17
C HIS A 155 -5.89 19.40 -0.23
N LYS A 156 -6.30 20.54 -0.77
CA LYS A 156 -6.42 21.75 0.02
C LYS A 156 -7.39 21.57 1.19
N GLY A 157 -6.87 21.74 2.41
CA GLY A 157 -7.63 21.58 3.65
C GLY A 157 -7.75 20.14 4.17
N GLU A 158 -7.21 19.13 3.46
CA GLU A 158 -7.21 17.74 3.89
C GLU A 158 -6.23 17.52 5.03
N ARG A 159 -6.68 16.88 6.12
CA ARG A 159 -5.78 16.46 7.22
C ARG A 159 -4.93 15.26 6.78
N VAL A 160 -3.63 15.36 6.99
CA VAL A 160 -2.68 14.32 6.63
C VAL A 160 -1.75 14.00 7.79
N LEU A 161 -1.34 12.74 7.86
CA LEU A 161 -0.36 12.22 8.81
C LEU A 161 0.84 11.67 8.04
N ILE A 162 2.04 12.14 8.40
CA ILE A 162 3.30 11.72 7.78
C ILE A 162 4.19 11.10 8.87
N PRO A 163 4.18 9.76 9.05
CA PRO A 163 5.05 9.07 10.00
C PRO A 163 6.52 9.23 9.62
N ILE A 164 7.37 9.51 10.61
CA ILE A 164 8.82 9.63 10.41
C ILE A 164 9.51 8.30 10.74
N ASN A 165 9.61 7.97 12.00
CA ASN A 165 10.14 6.70 12.49
C ASN A 165 9.72 6.50 13.96
N MET A 166 10.09 5.36 14.55
CA MET A 166 9.70 4.98 15.92
C MET A 166 10.17 5.94 17.02
N LYS A 167 11.17 6.79 16.75
CA LYS A 167 11.74 7.75 17.71
C LYS A 167 11.20 9.16 17.51
N ASP A 168 11.10 9.57 16.24
CA ASP A 168 10.79 10.96 15.89
C ASP A 168 9.27 11.18 15.72
N GLY A 169 8.47 10.09 15.72
CA GLY A 169 7.00 10.15 15.67
C GLY A 169 6.44 10.52 14.32
N SER A 170 5.44 11.39 14.31
CA SER A 170 4.68 11.73 13.11
C SER A 170 4.44 13.22 12.97
N ILE A 171 4.32 13.69 11.73
CA ILE A 171 3.94 15.06 11.42
C ILE A 171 2.43 15.10 11.13
N LEU A 172 1.69 15.91 11.88
CA LEU A 172 0.31 16.27 11.60
C LEU A 172 0.30 17.53 10.73
N ALA A 173 -0.42 17.49 9.62
CA ALA A 173 -0.42 18.62 8.68
C ALA A 173 -1.75 18.74 7.94
N ILE A 174 -1.90 19.86 7.21
CA ILE A 174 -3.02 20.13 6.28
C ILE A 174 -2.46 20.26 4.87
N GLY A 175 -3.06 19.56 3.92
CA GLY A 175 -2.72 19.61 2.51
C GLY A 175 -2.91 21.04 1.93
N LYS A 176 -1.97 21.45 1.09
CA LYS A 176 -2.04 22.71 0.33
C LYS A 176 -2.80 22.57 -0.98
N GLY A 177 -2.98 21.34 -1.46
CA GLY A 177 -3.58 21.08 -2.77
C GLY A 177 -2.69 21.58 -3.91
N ASN A 178 -1.38 21.33 -3.83
CA ASN A 178 -0.43 21.78 -4.85
C ASN A 178 -0.54 20.90 -6.12
N PRO A 179 -0.98 21.45 -7.27
CA PRO A 179 -1.16 20.68 -8.49
C PRO A 179 0.16 20.21 -9.11
N GLU A 180 1.28 20.89 -8.87
CA GLU A 180 2.60 20.47 -9.36
C GLU A 180 3.05 19.14 -8.74
N TRP A 181 2.52 18.80 -7.58
CA TRP A 181 2.73 17.52 -6.89
C TRP A 181 1.54 16.57 -6.99
N ASN A 182 0.67 16.75 -7.99
CA ASN A 182 -0.56 15.95 -8.13
C ASN A 182 -1.37 15.89 -6.83
N TYR A 183 -1.50 17.04 -6.14
CA TYR A 183 -2.22 17.14 -4.87
C TYR A 183 -1.74 16.13 -3.82
N SER A 184 -0.43 15.87 -3.78
CA SER A 184 0.16 14.80 -2.99
C SER A 184 1.25 15.33 -2.04
N ALA A 185 1.55 14.52 -1.00
CA ALA A 185 2.67 14.72 -0.09
C ALA A 185 3.42 13.40 0.14
N PRO A 186 4.65 13.41 0.66
CA PRO A 186 5.34 12.18 1.07
C PRO A 186 4.54 11.42 2.12
N HIS A 187 4.54 10.10 2.04
CA HIS A 187 3.84 9.22 3.00
C HIS A 187 4.63 8.95 4.28
N GLY A 188 5.86 9.42 4.39
CA GLY A 188 6.78 9.17 5.49
C GLY A 188 8.19 9.65 5.19
N ALA A 189 9.12 9.44 6.12
CA ALA A 189 10.49 9.93 6.00
C ALA A 189 11.28 9.30 4.85
N GLY A 190 10.93 8.07 4.45
CA GLY A 190 11.75 7.28 3.55
C GLY A 190 13.01 6.75 4.23
N ARG A 191 13.61 5.73 3.64
CA ARG A 191 14.77 5.04 4.20
C ARG A 191 16.07 5.52 3.56
N ILE A 192 17.14 5.56 4.34
CA ILE A 192 18.51 5.81 3.84
C ILE A 192 19.24 4.50 3.55
N MET A 193 18.72 3.36 4.03
CA MET A 193 19.27 2.03 3.76
C MET A 193 18.17 0.99 3.57
N SER A 194 18.49 -0.07 2.82
CA SER A 194 17.56 -1.20 2.63
C SER A 194 17.33 -1.96 3.94
N ARG A 195 16.24 -2.73 4.03
CA ARG A 195 15.96 -3.59 5.20
C ARG A 195 17.08 -4.56 5.48
N THR A 196 17.59 -5.25 4.46
CA THR A 196 18.71 -6.19 4.59
C THR A 196 19.98 -5.49 5.10
N LYS A 197 20.30 -4.31 4.56
CA LYS A 197 21.46 -3.54 5.03
C LYS A 197 21.30 -3.14 6.49
N ALA A 198 20.14 -2.65 6.88
CA ALA A 198 19.85 -2.27 8.26
C ALA A 198 20.01 -3.46 9.24
N LYS A 199 19.46 -4.64 8.90
CA LYS A 199 19.63 -5.87 9.72
C LYS A 199 21.08 -6.30 9.88
N ASN A 200 21.94 -6.05 8.88
CA ASN A 200 23.33 -6.47 8.91
C ASN A 200 24.29 -5.45 9.56
N GLU A 201 23.99 -4.17 9.47
CA GLU A 201 24.90 -3.10 9.85
C GLU A 201 24.52 -2.36 11.15
N LEU A 202 23.23 -2.37 11.52
CA LEU A 202 22.79 -1.67 12.72
C LEU A 202 23.02 -2.50 13.99
N ASN A 203 23.29 -1.78 15.09
CA ASN A 203 23.53 -2.39 16.39
C ASN A 203 22.26 -2.33 17.24
N LEU A 204 21.91 -3.45 17.91
CA LEU A 204 20.73 -3.56 18.76
C LEU A 204 20.79 -2.66 20.00
N ASP A 205 21.99 -2.50 20.59
CA ASP A 205 22.14 -1.66 21.80
C ASP A 205 21.97 -0.17 21.45
N GLU A 206 22.50 0.27 20.30
CA GLU A 206 22.26 1.61 19.77
C GLU A 206 20.78 1.83 19.48
N TYR A 207 20.09 0.83 18.89
CA TYR A 207 18.66 0.88 18.65
C TYR A 207 17.88 1.05 19.97
N LYS A 208 18.16 0.21 20.97
CA LYS A 208 17.55 0.33 22.29
C LYS A 208 17.82 1.67 22.96
N GLN A 209 19.06 2.16 22.83
CA GLN A 209 19.43 3.48 23.35
C GLN A 209 18.68 4.62 22.65
N ALA A 210 18.49 4.53 21.32
CA ALA A 210 17.72 5.50 20.55
C ALA A 210 16.24 5.53 20.97
N MET A 211 15.69 4.40 21.41
CA MET A 211 14.31 4.27 21.87
C MET A 211 14.09 4.62 23.34
N LYS A 212 15.13 5.05 24.06
CA LYS A 212 15.04 5.39 25.48
C LYS A 212 14.05 6.55 25.69
N GLY A 213 13.08 6.33 26.58
CA GLY A 213 12.00 7.27 26.86
C GLY A 213 10.69 6.99 26.13
N ILE A 214 10.69 6.04 25.18
CA ILE A 214 9.50 5.59 24.47
C ILE A 214 9.20 4.17 24.92
N TYR A 215 7.94 3.91 25.33
CA TYR A 215 7.55 2.55 25.70
C TYR A 215 7.35 1.69 24.45
N THR A 216 8.16 0.66 24.31
CA THR A 216 8.06 -0.27 23.19
C THR A 216 8.54 -1.67 23.56
N THR A 217 7.88 -2.71 23.05
CA THR A 217 8.32 -4.10 23.08
C THR A 217 8.98 -4.51 21.77
N SER A 218 9.01 -3.61 20.80
CA SER A 218 9.44 -3.90 19.42
C SER A 218 10.91 -3.51 19.15
N ALA A 219 11.67 -2.97 20.09
CA ALA A 219 13.09 -2.70 19.94
C ALA A 219 13.92 -3.97 20.18
N ASN A 220 13.95 -4.87 19.18
CA ASN A 220 14.62 -6.18 19.25
C ASN A 220 15.21 -6.57 17.88
N GLU A 221 15.89 -7.70 17.81
CA GLU A 221 16.59 -8.18 16.60
C GLU A 221 15.65 -8.34 15.39
N ASN A 222 14.41 -8.77 15.60
CA ASN A 222 13.45 -9.00 14.51
C ASN A 222 13.00 -7.72 13.83
N THR A 223 13.12 -6.58 14.51
CA THR A 223 12.72 -5.25 14.02
C THR A 223 13.90 -4.30 13.84
N LEU A 224 15.13 -4.82 13.83
CA LEU A 224 16.34 -4.01 13.68
C LEU A 224 16.34 -3.19 12.39
N ASP A 225 15.72 -3.71 11.34
CA ASP A 225 15.53 -2.96 10.09
C ASP A 225 14.58 -1.76 10.22
N GLU A 226 13.77 -1.69 11.27
CA GLU A 226 12.89 -0.55 11.57
C GLU A 226 13.50 0.46 12.55
N ALA A 227 14.77 0.28 12.92
CA ALA A 227 15.48 1.21 13.80
C ALA A 227 15.48 2.63 13.22
N PRO A 228 15.38 3.68 14.06
CA PRO A 228 15.33 5.09 13.60
C PRO A 228 16.49 5.45 12.66
N MET A 229 17.70 4.89 12.89
CA MET A 229 18.89 5.13 12.09
C MET A 229 18.75 4.66 10.63
N ALA A 230 17.75 3.84 10.30
CA ALA A 230 17.51 3.39 8.93
C ALA A 230 16.75 4.43 8.07
N TYR A 231 16.29 5.53 8.66
CA TYR A 231 15.43 6.54 8.04
C TYR A 231 16.12 7.89 7.89
N LYS A 232 15.60 8.70 6.96
CA LYS A 232 16.01 10.11 6.83
C LYS A 232 15.64 10.89 8.10
N SER A 233 16.39 11.95 8.40
CA SER A 233 16.09 12.78 9.55
C SER A 233 14.78 13.55 9.37
N GLN A 234 14.13 13.85 10.50
CA GLN A 234 12.90 14.62 10.54
C GLN A 234 13.08 16.01 9.88
N GLU A 235 14.19 16.68 10.13
CA GLU A 235 14.49 18.02 9.60
C GLU A 235 14.52 17.98 8.06
N SER A 236 15.16 16.97 7.48
CA SER A 236 15.25 16.83 6.02
C SER A 236 13.88 16.62 5.37
N ILE A 237 12.92 16.03 6.08
CA ILE A 237 11.55 15.85 5.60
C ILE A 237 10.76 17.15 5.74
N ILE A 238 10.86 17.83 6.89
CA ILE A 238 10.18 19.10 7.14
C ILE A 238 10.50 20.12 6.05
N ASP A 239 11.74 20.18 5.61
CA ASP A 239 12.16 21.16 4.59
C ASP A 239 11.49 20.91 3.23
N VAL A 240 11.35 19.64 2.81
CA VAL A 240 10.80 19.33 1.49
C VAL A 240 9.26 19.29 1.45
N ILE A 241 8.58 19.01 2.57
CA ILE A 241 7.12 18.90 2.57
C ILE A 241 6.41 20.24 2.60
N ARG A 242 7.12 21.34 2.87
CA ARG A 242 6.54 22.69 2.96
C ARG A 242 5.82 23.15 1.70
N GLU A 243 6.16 22.61 0.55
CA GLU A 243 5.47 22.92 -0.71
C GLU A 243 4.10 22.22 -0.81
N SER A 244 3.95 21.08 -0.16
CA SER A 244 2.75 20.22 -0.25
C SER A 244 1.78 20.39 0.91
N VAL A 245 2.28 20.77 2.11
CA VAL A 245 1.45 20.81 3.33
C VAL A 245 1.78 22.03 4.22
N TYR A 246 0.81 22.38 5.07
CA TYR A 246 0.99 23.23 6.24
C TYR A 246 1.16 22.33 7.47
N ILE A 247 2.33 22.34 8.11
CA ILE A 247 2.60 21.59 9.32
C ILE A 247 1.80 22.19 10.47
N ILE A 248 1.00 21.38 11.16
CA ILE A 248 0.26 21.77 12.36
C ILE A 248 1.11 21.47 13.58
N ASP A 249 1.63 20.22 13.67
CA ASP A 249 2.42 19.75 14.79
C ASP A 249 3.40 18.65 14.37
N VAL A 250 4.45 18.52 15.18
CA VAL A 250 5.41 17.43 15.11
C VAL A 250 5.29 16.63 16.39
N MET A 251 4.48 15.60 16.34
CA MET A 251 4.11 14.79 17.47
C MET A 251 5.23 13.82 17.86
N LYS A 252 5.37 13.54 19.15
CA LYS A 252 6.39 12.62 19.67
C LYS A 252 5.77 11.31 20.12
N PRO A 253 6.37 10.16 19.80
CA PRO A 253 5.84 8.88 20.20
C PRO A 253 6.08 8.68 21.71
N ILE A 254 5.03 8.26 22.41
CA ILE A 254 5.10 7.82 23.81
C ILE A 254 4.98 6.30 23.93
N TYR A 255 4.36 5.67 22.93
CA TYR A 255 4.22 4.23 22.80
C TYR A 255 4.31 3.82 21.35
N ASN A 256 5.02 2.72 21.05
CA ASN A 256 4.88 2.07 19.75
C ASN A 256 4.99 0.54 19.82
N PHE A 257 4.31 -0.09 18.86
CA PHE A 257 4.35 -1.50 18.60
C PHE A 257 4.48 -1.73 17.11
N LYS A 258 5.53 -2.40 16.67
CA LYS A 258 5.75 -2.81 15.28
C LYS A 258 5.59 -4.31 15.13
N ALA A 259 4.92 -4.71 14.05
CA ALA A 259 4.91 -6.10 13.65
C ALA A 259 6.29 -6.48 13.10
N SER A 260 6.84 -7.60 13.54
CA SER A 260 7.96 -8.27 12.89
C SER A 260 7.47 -8.88 11.57
N GLU A 261 8.21 -8.71 10.48
CA GLU A 261 7.98 -9.41 9.21
C GLU A 261 8.74 -10.72 9.15
#